data_6ac76df4d92379a553d1fd525d1e2657
#
_entry.id   6ac76df4d92379a553d1fd525d1e2657
#
_cell.length_a   1.000
_cell.length_b   1.000
_cell.length_c   1.000
_cell.angle_alpha   90.00
_cell.angle_beta   90.00
_cell.angle_gamma   90.00
#
_symmetry.space_group_name_H-M   'P 1'
#
loop_
_entity.id
_entity.type
_entity.pdbx_description
1 polymer ?
#
loop_
_entity_poly.entity_id
_entity_poly.type
_entity_poly.pdbx_seq_one_letter_code
_entity_poly.pdbx_strand_id
1 'polypeptide(L)'
;MLTIKFDRLNLKPGDAFLDAGTGFGRHAFEAARRGACVIALDYAEKEVETTRATFAAMYQAGELDPSSFTGVVRGDATCLPFNDATFDCIVTSEVLEHIDDDTSALRELVRVLRPGGVLAATVPSWFPEKINWALSDEYHAPFVKGGHLRIYRSSELRKKISQAGLEVGGSHKAHGLHSPYWWLRCAVGPQREDNKAVALYKKFLEWDIISAPLITRALDRALSPAIGKSYVVYAKKPRIVNN
;
A
#
# COMPACT_ATOMS: atom_id res chain seq x y z
N MET A 1 -3.16 -0.35 -10.32
CA MET A 1 -2.82 1.09 -10.17
C MET A 1 -1.97 1.28 -8.92
N LEU A 2 -0.88 2.06 -9.02
CA LEU A 2 0.03 2.32 -7.90
C LEU A 2 -0.50 3.43 -7.00
N THR A 3 -0.39 3.24 -5.68
CA THR A 3 -0.78 4.25 -4.69
C THR A 3 0.38 5.19 -4.36
N ILE A 4 1.59 4.65 -4.27
CA ILE A 4 2.80 5.42 -4.00
C ILE A 4 3.41 5.99 -5.28
N LYS A 5 4.19 7.06 -5.12
CA LYS A 5 5.04 7.64 -6.18
C LYS A 5 6.45 7.10 -5.99
N PHE A 6 6.87 6.17 -6.84
CA PHE A 6 8.19 5.52 -6.76
C PHE A 6 9.36 6.51 -6.82
N ASP A 7 9.20 7.63 -7.55
CA ASP A 7 10.22 8.68 -7.63
C ASP A 7 10.55 9.30 -6.25
N ARG A 8 9.65 9.16 -5.26
CA ARG A 8 9.88 9.60 -3.88
C ARG A 8 10.61 8.61 -3.00
N LEU A 9 10.76 7.35 -3.46
CA LEU A 9 11.51 6.32 -2.75
C LEU A 9 13.02 6.44 -3.00
N ASN A 10 13.42 7.13 -4.06
CA ASN A 10 14.82 7.14 -4.55
C ASN A 10 15.36 5.70 -4.81
N LEU A 11 14.47 4.79 -5.22
CA LEU A 11 14.76 3.40 -5.49
C LEU A 11 15.67 3.28 -6.71
N LYS A 12 16.75 2.48 -6.58
CA LYS A 12 17.73 2.22 -7.64
C LYS A 12 17.73 0.72 -7.99
N PRO A 13 18.15 0.37 -9.20
CA PRO A 13 18.43 -1.02 -9.53
C PRO A 13 19.40 -1.63 -8.52
N GLY A 14 19.09 -2.85 -8.06
CA GLY A 14 19.85 -3.57 -7.04
C GLY A 14 19.53 -3.22 -5.58
N ASP A 15 18.77 -2.13 -5.31
CA ASP A 15 18.34 -1.82 -3.95
C ASP A 15 17.43 -2.94 -3.39
N ALA A 16 17.58 -3.25 -2.10
CA ALA A 16 16.71 -4.17 -1.40
C ALA A 16 15.37 -3.51 -1.05
N PHE A 17 14.29 -4.06 -1.57
CA PHE A 17 12.94 -3.54 -1.43
C PHE A 17 12.03 -4.54 -0.71
N LEU A 18 11.28 -4.08 0.28
CA LEU A 18 10.23 -4.85 0.96
C LEU A 18 8.86 -4.26 0.66
N ASP A 19 7.93 -5.10 0.19
CA ASP A 19 6.48 -4.80 0.18
C ASP A 19 5.84 -5.57 1.32
N ALA A 20 5.59 -4.89 2.44
CA ALA A 20 5.05 -5.48 3.67
C ALA A 20 3.52 -5.37 3.69
N GLY A 21 2.84 -6.50 3.56
CA GLY A 21 1.42 -6.59 3.25
C GLY A 21 1.21 -6.38 1.76
N THR A 22 1.84 -7.23 0.95
CA THR A 22 1.90 -7.04 -0.51
C THR A 22 0.54 -7.17 -1.20
N GLY A 23 -0.41 -7.93 -0.59
CA GLY A 23 -1.68 -8.24 -1.22
C GLY A 23 -1.47 -8.87 -2.59
N PHE A 24 -2.04 -8.27 -3.63
CA PHE A 24 -1.88 -8.72 -5.02
C PHE A 24 -0.56 -8.24 -5.68
N GLY A 25 0.45 -7.83 -4.92
CA GLY A 25 1.81 -7.59 -5.40
C GLY A 25 2.06 -6.32 -6.21
N ARG A 26 1.12 -5.40 -6.33
CA ARG A 26 1.20 -4.25 -7.27
C ARG A 26 2.44 -3.37 -7.10
N HIS A 27 2.89 -3.14 -5.85
CA HIS A 27 4.09 -2.36 -5.57
C HIS A 27 5.35 -3.19 -5.71
N ALA A 28 5.31 -4.46 -5.29
CA ALA A 28 6.39 -5.42 -5.47
C ALA A 28 6.73 -5.63 -6.96
N PHE A 29 5.73 -5.79 -7.83
CA PHE A 29 5.92 -5.97 -9.26
C PHE A 29 6.54 -4.72 -9.91
N GLU A 30 6.09 -3.54 -9.52
CA GLU A 30 6.67 -2.29 -10.03
C GLU A 30 8.11 -2.10 -9.57
N ALA A 31 8.43 -2.43 -8.30
CA ALA A 31 9.80 -2.39 -7.80
C ALA A 31 10.72 -3.35 -8.57
N ALA A 32 10.24 -4.56 -8.87
CA ALA A 32 10.97 -5.55 -9.66
C ALA A 32 11.22 -5.06 -11.09
N ARG A 33 10.23 -4.46 -11.76
CA ARG A 33 10.42 -3.85 -13.10
C ARG A 33 11.44 -2.72 -13.10
N ARG A 34 11.65 -2.06 -11.95
CA ARG A 34 12.70 -1.03 -11.77
C ARG A 34 14.07 -1.61 -11.40
N GLY A 35 14.20 -2.93 -11.40
CA GLY A 35 15.46 -3.64 -11.15
C GLY A 35 15.82 -3.78 -9.67
N ALA A 36 14.91 -3.57 -8.74
CA ALA A 36 15.15 -3.79 -7.32
C ALA A 36 15.20 -5.28 -6.98
N CYS A 37 15.93 -5.63 -5.91
CA CYS A 37 15.87 -6.93 -5.25
C CYS A 37 14.66 -6.95 -4.32
N VAL A 38 13.57 -7.64 -4.70
CA VAL A 38 12.27 -7.52 -4.07
C VAL A 38 11.95 -8.68 -3.14
N ILE A 39 11.50 -8.37 -1.94
CA ILE A 39 10.77 -9.29 -1.08
C ILE A 39 9.32 -8.78 -0.96
N ALA A 40 8.37 -9.64 -1.30
CA ALA A 40 6.94 -9.43 -1.06
C ALA A 40 6.53 -10.27 0.15
N LEU A 41 5.97 -9.64 1.19
CA LEU A 41 5.53 -10.33 2.39
C LEU A 41 4.03 -10.11 2.59
N ASP A 42 3.30 -11.18 2.90
CA ASP A 42 1.90 -11.10 3.32
C ASP A 42 1.59 -12.14 4.40
N TYR A 43 0.56 -11.84 5.20
CA TYR A 43 0.06 -12.77 6.21
C TYR A 43 -0.81 -13.87 5.58
N ALA A 44 -1.56 -13.53 4.55
CA ALA A 44 -2.53 -14.40 3.91
C ALA A 44 -1.84 -15.29 2.84
N GLU A 45 -2.06 -16.59 2.94
CA GLU A 45 -1.41 -17.58 2.06
C GLU A 45 -1.80 -17.41 0.59
N LYS A 46 -3.07 -17.11 0.34
CA LYS A 46 -3.59 -16.89 -1.02
C LYS A 46 -2.87 -15.76 -1.75
N GLU A 47 -2.60 -14.65 -1.06
CA GLU A 47 -1.88 -13.49 -1.58
C GLU A 47 -0.42 -13.85 -1.86
N VAL A 48 0.21 -14.62 -0.98
CA VAL A 48 1.57 -15.15 -1.15
C VAL A 48 1.67 -16.04 -2.40
N GLU A 49 0.75 -16.99 -2.56
CA GLU A 49 0.71 -17.88 -3.72
C GLU A 49 0.46 -17.12 -5.02
N THR A 50 -0.51 -16.20 -5.03
CA THR A 50 -0.84 -15.38 -6.19
C THR A 50 0.34 -14.51 -6.61
N THR A 51 1.00 -13.88 -5.65
CA THR A 51 2.16 -13.01 -5.91
C THR A 51 3.35 -13.82 -6.44
N ARG A 52 3.58 -15.02 -5.88
CA ARG A 52 4.64 -15.93 -6.36
C ARG A 52 4.38 -16.39 -7.80
N ALA A 53 3.14 -16.79 -8.11
CA ALA A 53 2.76 -17.21 -9.46
C ALA A 53 2.90 -16.04 -10.46
N THR A 54 2.56 -14.81 -10.06
CA THR A 54 2.70 -13.63 -10.92
C THR A 54 4.16 -13.30 -11.19
N PHE A 55 5.06 -13.34 -10.19
CA PHE A 55 6.50 -13.17 -10.44
C PHE A 55 7.03 -14.22 -11.42
N ALA A 56 6.65 -15.49 -11.26
CA ALA A 56 7.06 -16.55 -12.19
C ALA A 56 6.57 -16.25 -13.62
N ALA A 57 5.34 -15.78 -13.80
CA ALA A 57 4.82 -15.38 -15.10
C ALA A 57 5.57 -14.16 -15.69
N MET A 58 5.95 -13.19 -14.87
CA MET A 58 6.73 -12.01 -15.30
C MET A 58 8.12 -12.42 -15.80
N TYR A 59 8.80 -13.36 -15.13
CA TYR A 59 10.07 -13.91 -15.63
C TYR A 59 9.90 -14.66 -16.95
N GLN A 60 8.87 -15.48 -17.08
CA GLN A 60 8.57 -16.21 -18.32
C GLN A 60 8.23 -15.28 -19.48
N ALA A 61 7.58 -14.17 -19.20
CA ALA A 61 7.24 -13.14 -20.19
C ALA A 61 8.42 -12.21 -20.54
N GLY A 62 9.57 -12.36 -19.89
CA GLY A 62 10.73 -11.48 -20.09
C GLY A 62 10.53 -10.05 -19.55
N GLU A 63 9.57 -9.83 -18.67
CA GLU A 63 9.36 -8.53 -18.02
C GLU A 63 10.40 -8.20 -16.95
N LEU A 64 11.06 -9.23 -16.40
CA LEU A 64 12.09 -9.09 -15.38
C LEU A 64 13.43 -9.63 -15.90
N ASP A 65 14.52 -8.98 -15.49
CA ASP A 65 15.87 -9.48 -15.75
C ASP A 65 16.03 -10.83 -15.04
N PRO A 66 16.52 -11.89 -15.74
CA PRO A 66 16.75 -13.20 -15.13
C PRO A 66 17.72 -13.18 -13.94
N SER A 67 18.59 -12.18 -13.85
CA SER A 67 19.51 -11.98 -12.72
C SER A 67 18.87 -11.23 -11.54
N SER A 68 17.68 -10.64 -11.70
CA SER A 68 17.00 -9.94 -10.63
C SER A 68 16.50 -10.93 -9.57
N PHE A 69 16.52 -10.51 -8.32
CA PHE A 69 16.02 -11.32 -7.21
C PHE A 69 14.58 -10.91 -6.83
N THR A 70 13.67 -11.90 -6.81
CA THR A 70 12.35 -11.73 -6.22
C THR A 70 12.03 -12.87 -5.26
N GLY A 71 11.63 -12.55 -4.04
CA GLY A 71 11.21 -13.50 -3.02
C GLY A 71 9.80 -13.22 -2.54
N VAL A 72 9.05 -14.27 -2.18
CA VAL A 72 7.71 -14.13 -1.59
C VAL A 72 7.68 -14.92 -0.29
N VAL A 73 7.35 -14.24 0.80
CA VAL A 73 7.39 -14.76 2.17
C VAL A 73 6.03 -14.62 2.82
N ARG A 74 5.55 -15.67 3.47
CA ARG A 74 4.42 -15.57 4.39
C ARG A 74 4.94 -15.14 5.75
N GLY A 75 4.40 -14.06 6.30
CA GLY A 75 4.86 -13.52 7.58
C GLY A 75 3.92 -12.48 8.18
N ASP A 76 4.18 -12.18 9.45
CA ASP A 76 3.46 -11.16 10.21
C ASP A 76 4.30 -9.88 10.25
N ALA A 77 3.70 -8.74 9.93
CA ALA A 77 4.37 -7.44 9.96
C ALA A 77 4.76 -6.99 11.38
N THR A 78 4.17 -7.60 12.41
CA THR A 78 4.54 -7.35 13.82
C THR A 78 5.78 -8.12 14.28
N CYS A 79 6.25 -9.09 13.47
CA CYS A 79 7.44 -9.91 13.73
C CYS A 79 8.10 -10.31 12.40
N LEU A 80 8.82 -9.39 11.77
CA LEU A 80 9.41 -9.59 10.45
C LEU A 80 10.61 -10.56 10.51
N PRO A 81 10.64 -11.61 9.65
CA PRO A 81 11.70 -12.63 9.67
C PRO A 81 12.98 -12.17 8.95
N PHE A 82 13.38 -10.93 9.17
CA PHE A 82 14.56 -10.33 8.53
C PHE A 82 15.49 -9.71 9.57
N ASN A 83 16.78 -9.65 9.25
CA ASN A 83 17.77 -8.99 10.06
C ASN A 83 17.55 -7.47 10.09
N ASP A 84 18.13 -6.79 11.08
CA ASP A 84 18.16 -5.34 11.16
C ASP A 84 18.80 -4.74 9.92
N ALA A 85 18.33 -3.57 9.50
CA ALA A 85 18.92 -2.80 8.41
C ALA A 85 19.12 -3.60 7.11
N THR A 86 18.12 -4.40 6.71
CA THR A 86 18.17 -5.25 5.50
C THR A 86 17.73 -4.48 4.25
N PHE A 87 16.74 -3.60 4.35
CA PHE A 87 16.09 -3.00 3.18
C PHE A 87 16.44 -1.52 3.01
N ASP A 88 16.65 -1.11 1.75
CA ASP A 88 16.85 0.29 1.36
C ASP A 88 15.53 1.04 1.27
N CYS A 89 14.48 0.35 0.79
CA CYS A 89 13.14 0.89 0.67
C CYS A 89 12.10 -0.11 1.19
N ILE A 90 11.10 0.41 1.90
CA ILE A 90 9.96 -0.38 2.37
C ILE A 90 8.67 0.31 1.96
N VAL A 91 7.71 -0.47 1.48
CA VAL A 91 6.32 -0.07 1.28
C VAL A 91 5.44 -0.89 2.20
N THR A 92 4.47 -0.24 2.86
CA THR A 92 3.35 -0.89 3.53
C THR A 92 2.08 -0.15 3.12
N SER A 93 1.22 -0.81 2.37
CA SER A 93 0.12 -0.14 1.68
C SER A 93 -1.24 -0.73 2.04
N GLU A 94 -2.06 0.05 2.77
CA GLU A 94 -3.38 -0.36 3.26
C GLU A 94 -3.26 -1.62 4.16
N VAL A 95 -2.40 -1.55 5.17
CA VAL A 95 -2.07 -2.68 6.07
C VAL A 95 -2.24 -2.29 7.54
N LEU A 96 -1.74 -1.12 7.95
CA LEU A 96 -1.69 -0.72 9.36
C LEU A 96 -3.08 -0.60 10.00
N GLU A 97 -4.09 -0.27 9.22
CA GLU A 97 -5.49 -0.22 9.66
C GLU A 97 -6.08 -1.59 10.04
N HIS A 98 -5.46 -2.68 9.58
CA HIS A 98 -5.89 -4.05 9.85
C HIS A 98 -5.12 -4.70 11.03
N ILE A 99 -4.00 -4.11 11.45
CA ILE A 99 -3.14 -4.66 12.50
C ILE A 99 -3.51 -4.06 13.85
N ASP A 100 -3.82 -4.91 14.83
CA ASP A 100 -4.21 -4.46 16.16
C ASP A 100 -3.05 -3.72 16.86
N ASP A 101 -1.86 -4.31 16.91
CA ASP A 101 -0.62 -3.67 17.36
C ASP A 101 0.17 -3.05 16.21
N ASP A 102 -0.36 -1.96 15.65
CA ASP A 102 0.29 -1.20 14.58
C ASP A 102 1.63 -0.57 15.02
N THR A 103 1.81 -0.39 16.33
CA THR A 103 3.05 0.15 16.89
C THR A 103 4.19 -0.85 16.79
N SER A 104 3.94 -2.12 17.08
CA SER A 104 4.93 -3.19 16.89
C SER A 104 5.25 -3.37 15.40
N ALA A 105 4.24 -3.32 14.52
CA ALA A 105 4.47 -3.38 13.08
C ALA A 105 5.38 -2.22 12.61
N LEU A 106 5.11 -0.99 13.04
CA LEU A 106 5.97 0.15 12.70
C LEU A 106 7.40 0.01 13.24
N ARG A 107 7.59 -0.52 14.47
CA ARG A 107 8.93 -0.79 15.03
C ARG A 107 9.70 -1.81 14.19
N GLU A 108 9.05 -2.89 13.77
CA GLU A 108 9.66 -3.91 12.92
C GLU A 108 10.04 -3.36 11.54
N LEU A 109 9.15 -2.59 10.89
CA LEU A 109 9.46 -1.91 9.63
C LEU A 109 10.69 -0.98 9.78
N VAL A 110 10.77 -0.24 10.89
CA VAL A 110 11.93 0.62 11.17
C VAL A 110 13.17 -0.20 11.48
N ARG A 111 13.05 -1.32 12.21
CA ARG A 111 14.19 -2.19 12.53
C ARG A 111 14.85 -2.70 11.26
N VAL A 112 14.05 -3.25 10.34
CA VAL A 112 14.59 -3.85 9.11
C VAL A 112 14.96 -2.83 8.03
N LEU A 113 14.56 -1.57 8.16
CA LEU A 113 14.94 -0.48 7.26
C LEU A 113 16.37 -0.02 7.56
N ARG A 114 17.20 0.18 6.54
CA ARG A 114 18.57 0.70 6.66
C ARG A 114 18.61 2.16 7.11
N PRO A 115 19.63 2.60 7.85
CA PRO A 115 19.88 4.02 8.05
C PRO A 115 19.97 4.77 6.70
N GLY A 116 19.20 5.84 6.55
CA GLY A 116 19.06 6.55 5.27
C GLY A 116 18.02 5.97 4.31
N GLY A 117 17.46 4.80 4.60
CA GLY A 117 16.39 4.18 3.82
C GLY A 117 15.05 4.89 3.93
N VAL A 118 14.12 4.59 3.03
CA VAL A 118 12.82 5.25 2.90
C VAL A 118 11.68 4.27 3.13
N LEU A 119 10.75 4.64 4.01
CA LEU A 119 9.45 3.99 4.20
C LEU A 119 8.37 4.81 3.48
N ALA A 120 7.54 4.15 2.66
CA ALA A 120 6.26 4.68 2.23
C ALA A 120 5.12 3.88 2.89
N ALA A 121 4.32 4.54 3.69
CA ALA A 121 3.14 3.95 4.33
C ALA A 121 1.87 4.56 3.74
N THR A 122 0.86 3.72 3.46
CA THR A 122 -0.45 4.20 3.05
C THR A 122 -1.55 3.62 3.93
N VAL A 123 -2.56 4.43 4.18
CA VAL A 123 -3.78 4.06 4.90
C VAL A 123 -4.98 4.70 4.20
N PRO A 124 -6.20 4.21 4.41
CA PRO A 124 -7.40 4.90 3.96
C PRO A 124 -7.45 6.34 4.46
N SER A 125 -7.80 7.27 3.57
CA SER A 125 -7.93 8.69 3.94
C SER A 125 -9.10 8.89 4.89
N TRP A 126 -8.89 9.68 5.94
CA TRP A 126 -9.85 9.87 7.04
C TRP A 126 -11.26 10.25 6.57
N PHE A 127 -11.40 11.21 5.67
CA PHE A 127 -12.71 11.71 5.24
C PHE A 127 -13.48 10.70 4.38
N PRO A 128 -12.91 10.13 3.29
CA PRO A 128 -13.59 9.07 2.54
C PRO A 128 -13.94 7.85 3.38
N GLU A 129 -13.04 7.46 4.29
CA GLU A 129 -13.23 6.29 5.13
C GLU A 129 -14.35 6.49 6.16
N LYS A 130 -14.48 7.67 6.75
CA LYS A 130 -15.61 7.99 7.62
C LYS A 130 -16.96 7.89 6.91
N ILE A 131 -17.00 8.24 5.63
CA ILE A 131 -18.24 8.09 4.84
C ILE A 131 -18.54 6.60 4.64
N ASN A 132 -17.55 5.77 4.31
CA ASN A 132 -17.74 4.34 4.19
C ASN A 132 -18.31 3.72 5.47
N TRP A 133 -17.73 4.06 6.62
CA TRP A 133 -18.18 3.56 7.92
C TRP A 133 -19.61 4.05 8.29
N ALA A 134 -19.95 5.29 7.93
CA ALA A 134 -21.29 5.83 8.17
C ALA A 134 -22.34 5.20 7.23
N LEU A 135 -21.96 4.68 6.08
CA LEU A 135 -22.85 4.07 5.11
C LEU A 135 -23.07 2.57 5.34
N SER A 136 -22.10 1.87 5.95
CA SER A 136 -22.21 0.42 6.13
C SER A 136 -21.34 -0.11 7.27
N ASP A 137 -21.99 -0.78 8.21
CA ASP A 137 -21.30 -1.56 9.26
C ASP A 137 -20.58 -2.77 8.68
N GLU A 138 -21.08 -3.35 7.58
CA GLU A 138 -20.46 -4.50 6.89
C GLU A 138 -19.12 -4.18 6.21
N TYR A 139 -18.61 -2.96 6.35
CA TYR A 139 -17.35 -2.51 5.74
C TYR A 139 -16.16 -2.56 6.71
N HIS A 140 -16.39 -2.57 8.01
CA HIS A 140 -15.33 -2.46 9.03
C HIS A 140 -15.51 -3.44 10.20
N ALA A 141 -14.44 -3.63 10.98
CA ALA A 141 -14.50 -4.41 12.22
C ALA A 141 -15.36 -3.66 13.30
N PRO A 142 -16.00 -4.41 14.22
CA PRO A 142 -15.95 -5.86 14.36
C PRO A 142 -16.96 -6.62 13.47
N PHE A 143 -17.73 -5.92 12.63
CA PHE A 143 -18.85 -6.50 11.88
C PHE A 143 -18.41 -7.41 10.73
N VAL A 144 -17.18 -7.20 10.22
CA VAL A 144 -16.58 -8.02 9.15
C VAL A 144 -15.19 -8.50 9.57
N LYS A 145 -14.93 -9.79 9.40
CA LYS A 145 -13.59 -10.36 9.66
C LYS A 145 -12.57 -9.79 8.68
N GLY A 146 -11.47 -9.25 9.22
CA GLY A 146 -10.44 -8.60 8.41
C GLY A 146 -10.81 -7.19 7.93
N GLY A 147 -11.92 -6.61 8.42
CA GLY A 147 -12.26 -5.20 8.19
C GLY A 147 -11.30 -4.24 8.88
N HIS A 148 -11.40 -2.97 8.52
CA HIS A 148 -10.58 -1.93 9.13
C HIS A 148 -10.88 -1.78 10.63
N LEU A 149 -9.84 -1.84 11.46
CA LEU A 149 -9.95 -1.67 12.92
C LEU A 149 -10.01 -0.20 13.33
N ARG A 150 -9.49 0.69 12.49
CA ARG A 150 -9.35 2.12 12.79
C ARG A 150 -9.31 3.00 11.56
N ILE A 151 -9.65 4.28 11.77
CA ILE A 151 -9.50 5.33 10.75
C ILE A 151 -8.40 6.29 11.21
N TYR A 152 -7.29 6.34 10.49
CA TYR A 152 -6.19 7.24 10.81
C TYR A 152 -6.49 8.69 10.42
N ARG A 153 -6.23 9.62 11.34
CA ARG A 153 -5.99 11.02 10.95
C ARG A 153 -4.56 11.16 10.42
N SER A 154 -4.36 12.04 9.44
CA SER A 154 -3.03 12.28 8.86
C SER A 154 -1.99 12.65 9.94
N SER A 155 -2.37 13.48 10.92
CA SER A 155 -1.51 13.86 12.05
C SER A 155 -1.15 12.68 12.95
N GLU A 156 -2.08 11.77 13.17
CA GLU A 156 -1.89 10.58 14.00
C GLU A 156 -0.89 9.61 13.35
N LEU A 157 -1.09 9.24 12.08
CA LEU A 157 -0.15 8.38 11.36
C LEU A 157 1.25 8.98 11.33
N ARG A 158 1.37 10.28 11.00
CA ARG A 158 2.67 10.98 11.01
C ARG A 158 3.34 10.95 12.37
N LYS A 159 2.57 11.15 13.46
CA LYS A 159 3.07 11.09 14.83
C LYS A 159 3.59 9.69 15.17
N LYS A 160 2.83 8.63 14.85
CA LYS A 160 3.24 7.23 15.09
C LYS A 160 4.54 6.89 14.34
N ILE A 161 4.64 7.26 13.06
CA ILE A 161 5.85 7.07 12.25
C ILE A 161 7.04 7.81 12.84
N SER A 162 6.84 9.06 13.28
CA SER A 162 7.91 9.84 13.94
C SER A 162 8.33 9.24 15.28
N GLN A 163 7.38 8.77 16.09
CA GLN A 163 7.65 8.10 17.36
C GLN A 163 8.37 6.75 17.18
N ALA A 164 8.19 6.10 16.03
CA ALA A 164 8.96 4.90 15.68
C ALA A 164 10.41 5.21 15.26
N GLY A 165 10.81 6.48 15.19
CA GLY A 165 12.19 6.89 14.91
C GLY A 165 12.47 7.32 13.47
N LEU A 166 11.44 7.61 12.67
CA LEU A 166 11.61 8.09 11.29
C LEU A 166 11.37 9.59 11.17
N GLU A 167 12.12 10.23 10.31
CA GLU A 167 11.90 11.61 9.85
C GLU A 167 10.77 11.64 8.84
N VAL A 168 9.63 12.20 9.23
CA VAL A 168 8.46 12.26 8.36
C VAL A 168 8.61 13.37 7.32
N GLY A 169 8.66 12.96 6.06
CA GLY A 169 8.77 13.81 4.90
C GLY A 169 7.43 14.21 4.28
N GLY A 170 7.39 14.17 2.95
CA GLY A 170 6.22 14.53 2.15
C GLY A 170 5.06 13.53 2.25
N SER A 171 3.89 14.00 1.88
CA SER A 171 2.68 13.17 1.79
C SER A 171 1.84 13.58 0.58
N HIS A 172 0.88 12.73 0.21
CA HIS A 172 -0.17 13.06 -0.76
C HIS A 172 -1.37 12.14 -0.56
N LYS A 173 -2.48 12.46 -1.22
CA LYS A 173 -3.61 11.55 -1.36
C LYS A 173 -3.66 11.01 -2.78
N ALA A 174 -4.24 9.83 -2.95
CA ALA A 174 -4.35 9.14 -4.23
C ALA A 174 -5.74 8.53 -4.41
N HIS A 175 -6.09 8.25 -5.66
CA HIS A 175 -7.30 7.53 -6.04
C HIS A 175 -8.59 8.28 -5.74
N GLY A 176 -8.69 9.55 -6.17
CA GLY A 176 -9.88 10.39 -6.01
C GLY A 176 -11.13 9.81 -6.66
N LEU A 177 -10.99 9.16 -7.83
CA LEU A 177 -12.08 8.50 -8.53
C LEU A 177 -12.58 7.22 -7.84
N HIS A 178 -11.80 6.64 -6.90
CA HIS A 178 -12.21 5.42 -6.22
C HIS A 178 -13.10 5.67 -5.01
N SER A 179 -13.03 6.83 -4.38
CA SER A 179 -13.86 7.12 -3.21
C SER A 179 -15.36 7.10 -3.51
N PRO A 180 -15.88 7.75 -4.58
CA PRO A 180 -17.29 7.65 -4.91
C PRO A 180 -17.76 6.23 -5.24
N TYR A 181 -16.89 5.39 -5.81
CA TYR A 181 -17.19 3.97 -6.02
C TYR A 181 -17.44 3.25 -4.69
N TRP A 182 -16.56 3.44 -3.71
CA TRP A 182 -16.70 2.81 -2.40
C TRP A 182 -17.88 3.35 -1.62
N TRP A 183 -18.19 4.65 -1.72
CA TRP A 183 -19.40 5.23 -1.12
C TRP A 183 -20.65 4.60 -1.71
N LEU A 184 -20.73 4.50 -3.05
CA LEU A 184 -21.85 3.83 -3.71
C LEU A 184 -21.97 2.37 -3.27
N ARG A 185 -20.85 1.66 -3.22
CA ARG A 185 -20.80 0.26 -2.81
C ARG A 185 -21.27 0.07 -1.36
N CYS A 186 -20.82 0.90 -0.44
CA CYS A 186 -21.27 0.88 0.96
C CYS A 186 -22.77 1.23 1.08
N ALA A 187 -23.24 2.23 0.33
CA ALA A 187 -24.65 2.65 0.38
C ALA A 187 -25.64 1.57 -0.10
N VAL A 188 -25.23 0.72 -1.06
CA VAL A 188 -26.10 -0.36 -1.57
C VAL A 188 -25.84 -1.71 -0.89
N GLY A 189 -24.83 -1.80 -0.05
CA GLY A 189 -24.35 -3.03 0.61
C GLY A 189 -23.06 -3.56 -0.05
N PRO A 190 -21.94 -3.61 0.69
CA PRO A 190 -20.62 -3.93 0.15
C PRO A 190 -20.52 -5.36 -0.42
N GLN A 191 -21.42 -6.26 -0.02
CA GLN A 191 -21.50 -7.63 -0.51
C GLN A 191 -22.39 -7.79 -1.75
N ARG A 192 -23.14 -6.76 -2.16
CA ARG A 192 -24.04 -6.84 -3.33
C ARG A 192 -23.27 -6.64 -4.63
N GLU A 193 -23.03 -7.74 -5.34
CA GLU A 193 -22.37 -7.71 -6.65
C GLU A 193 -23.35 -7.49 -7.82
N ASP A 194 -24.65 -7.68 -7.59
CA ASP A 194 -25.73 -7.60 -8.60
C ASP A 194 -26.20 -6.17 -8.90
N ASN A 195 -25.76 -5.17 -8.15
CA ASN A 195 -26.17 -3.78 -8.35
C ASN A 195 -25.58 -3.20 -9.64
N LYS A 196 -26.48 -2.81 -10.57
CA LYS A 196 -26.10 -2.32 -11.90
C LYS A 196 -25.23 -1.04 -11.85
N ALA A 197 -25.50 -0.13 -10.91
CA ALA A 197 -24.75 1.12 -10.77
C ALA A 197 -23.32 0.83 -10.28
N VAL A 198 -23.16 -0.07 -9.30
CA VAL A 198 -21.86 -0.51 -8.81
C VAL A 198 -21.08 -1.20 -9.92
N ALA A 199 -21.73 -2.11 -10.65
CA ALA A 199 -21.11 -2.84 -11.77
C ALA A 199 -20.66 -1.89 -12.89
N LEU A 200 -21.48 -0.89 -13.23
CA LEU A 200 -21.12 0.12 -14.24
C LEU A 200 -19.93 0.96 -13.79
N TYR A 201 -19.92 1.42 -12.53
CA TYR A 201 -18.82 2.20 -12.00
C TYR A 201 -17.52 1.36 -11.92
N LYS A 202 -17.63 0.10 -11.53
CA LYS A 202 -16.49 -0.84 -11.53
C LYS A 202 -15.88 -0.96 -12.93
N LYS A 203 -16.71 -1.17 -13.97
CA LYS A 203 -16.25 -1.21 -15.37
C LYS A 203 -15.56 0.09 -15.80
N PHE A 204 -16.07 1.24 -15.35
CA PHE A 204 -15.42 2.53 -15.60
C PHE A 204 -14.03 2.59 -14.96
N LEU A 205 -13.87 2.16 -13.70
CA LEU A 205 -12.57 2.13 -13.04
C LEU A 205 -11.60 1.12 -13.66
N GLU A 206 -12.09 -0.04 -14.07
CA GLU A 206 -11.30 -1.05 -14.81
C GLU A 206 -10.80 -0.48 -16.13
N TRP A 207 -11.68 0.17 -16.89
CA TRP A 207 -11.30 0.87 -18.13
C TRP A 207 -10.28 1.98 -17.85
N ASP A 208 -10.48 2.79 -16.82
CA ASP A 208 -9.55 3.84 -16.41
C ASP A 208 -8.16 3.27 -16.07
N ILE A 209 -8.10 2.15 -15.36
CA ILE A 209 -6.83 1.51 -14.99
C ILE A 209 -6.10 0.98 -16.24
N ILE A 210 -6.81 0.33 -17.15
CA ILE A 210 -6.22 -0.32 -18.33
C ILE A 210 -5.82 0.72 -19.39
N SER A 211 -6.72 1.64 -19.70
CA SER A 211 -6.54 2.61 -20.82
C SER A 211 -5.78 3.86 -20.41
N ALA A 212 -5.73 4.15 -19.11
CA ALA A 212 -5.06 5.32 -18.50
C ALA A 212 -5.31 6.66 -19.24
N PRO A 213 -6.59 7.03 -19.55
CA PRO A 213 -6.88 8.22 -20.34
C PRO A 213 -6.38 9.50 -19.64
N LEU A 214 -5.91 10.47 -20.41
CA LEU A 214 -5.39 11.73 -19.85
C LEU A 214 -6.44 12.50 -19.06
N ILE A 215 -7.71 12.46 -19.50
CA ILE A 215 -8.83 13.16 -18.85
C ILE A 215 -9.08 12.59 -17.45
N THR A 216 -9.18 11.27 -17.31
CA THR A 216 -9.42 10.63 -16.01
C THR A 216 -8.21 10.78 -15.10
N ARG A 217 -6.98 10.75 -15.64
CA ARG A 217 -5.76 11.05 -14.88
C ARG A 217 -5.73 12.49 -14.35
N ALA A 218 -6.15 13.45 -15.17
CA ALA A 218 -6.27 14.85 -14.75
C ALA A 218 -7.35 15.01 -13.67
N LEU A 219 -8.52 14.39 -13.86
CA LEU A 219 -9.62 14.41 -12.92
C LEU A 219 -9.25 13.74 -11.60
N ASP A 220 -8.65 12.55 -11.63
CA ASP A 220 -8.17 11.87 -10.42
C ASP A 220 -7.16 12.72 -9.65
N ARG A 221 -6.22 13.36 -10.36
CA ARG A 221 -5.23 14.27 -9.75
C ARG A 221 -5.90 15.50 -9.11
N ALA A 222 -6.93 16.06 -9.75
CA ALA A 222 -7.67 17.21 -9.23
C ALA A 222 -8.52 16.85 -7.99
N LEU A 223 -9.14 15.66 -7.98
CA LEU A 223 -10.01 15.20 -6.90
C LEU A 223 -9.22 14.61 -5.71
N SER A 224 -8.07 14.02 -5.96
CA SER A 224 -7.29 13.32 -4.92
C SER A 224 -6.97 14.16 -3.68
N PRO A 225 -6.64 15.47 -3.75
CA PRO A 225 -6.40 16.26 -2.55
C PRO A 225 -7.62 16.35 -1.61
N ALA A 226 -8.82 16.38 -2.17
CA ALA A 226 -10.08 16.47 -1.40
C ALA A 226 -10.56 15.07 -0.96
N ILE A 227 -10.78 14.19 -1.92
CA ILE A 227 -11.46 12.90 -1.73
C ILE A 227 -10.61 11.68 -2.08
N GLY A 228 -9.28 11.82 -2.20
CA GLY A 228 -8.41 10.66 -2.48
C GLY A 228 -8.62 9.56 -1.45
N LYS A 229 -8.84 8.33 -1.94
CA LYS A 229 -9.15 7.16 -1.09
C LYS A 229 -8.01 6.84 -0.13
N SER A 230 -6.77 6.94 -0.60
CA SER A 230 -5.58 6.59 0.16
C SER A 230 -4.78 7.82 0.55
N TYR A 231 -4.30 7.87 1.79
CA TYR A 231 -3.33 8.84 2.28
C TYR A 231 -1.95 8.19 2.35
N VAL A 232 -0.98 8.81 1.70
CA VAL A 232 0.40 8.31 1.56
C VAL A 232 1.35 9.21 2.33
N VAL A 233 2.22 8.60 3.14
CA VAL A 233 3.31 9.27 3.86
C VAL A 233 4.64 8.65 3.46
N TYR A 234 5.65 9.49 3.23
CA TYR A 234 7.03 9.07 3.05
C TYR A 234 7.84 9.51 4.27
N ALA A 235 8.64 8.60 4.79
CA ALA A 235 9.50 8.86 5.93
C ALA A 235 10.87 8.24 5.72
N LYS A 236 11.92 8.85 6.29
CA LYS A 236 13.30 8.42 6.13
C LYS A 236 13.87 8.01 7.48
N LYS A 237 14.62 6.92 7.52
CA LYS A 237 15.40 6.56 8.70
C LYS A 237 16.64 7.46 8.79
N PRO A 238 16.87 8.17 9.91
CA PRO A 238 18.07 8.97 10.08
C PRO A 238 19.34 8.17 9.80
N ARG A 239 20.35 8.82 9.24
CA ARG A 239 21.69 8.22 9.16
C ARG A 239 22.34 8.33 10.53
N ILE A 240 22.98 7.25 10.99
CA ILE A 240 23.82 7.32 12.17
C ILE A 240 25.04 8.15 11.78
N VAL A 241 25.10 9.38 12.25
CA VAL A 241 26.33 10.19 12.15
C VAL A 241 27.21 9.75 13.32
N ASN A 242 28.18 8.87 13.06
CA ASN A 242 29.23 8.61 14.03
C ASN A 242 30.08 9.89 14.12
N ASN A 243 29.92 10.62 15.21
CA ASN A 243 30.85 11.68 15.61
C ASN A 243 32.16 11.07 16.10
#